data_de9e9c1b61c67ff1fc9ae3f8b496a7f5
#
_entry.id   de9e9c1b61c67ff1fc9ae3f8b496a7f5
#
_cell.length_a   1.000
_cell.length_b   1.000
_cell.length_c   1.000
_cell.angle_alpha   90.00
_cell.angle_beta   90.00
_cell.angle_gamma   90.00
#
_symmetry.space_group_name_H-M   'P 1'
#
loop_
_entity.id
_entity.type
_entity.pdbx_description
1 polymer ?
#
loop_
_entity_poly.entity_id
_entity_poly.type
_entity_poly.pdbx_seq_one_letter_code
_entity_poly.pdbx_strand_id
1 'polypeptide(L)'
;MYSTELGINFFGNESNKKRQLNKIEILKKNIKNLKIFLIIAGTNTSQIPGISAAGINAKSRRTTALADAEFLLEGASKDHKYKLPLLNAGVTPALISHVCSKLINIYPVIVPLGIGAKPYFNHLVVEDRNLGPSNCLTTGKSMTKERVLNLYEKGLAIGKSLKQPVLISESVPGGTTTAQAVMEAFGLQVSNLVGSSLFKAPRELRRQVVKRGLFNANFKADFDSFDVVAAVGDPFQAFSMGLLIGARLAKQPVILSGGSQMLAVILLVLEFLDEKNKDEFIEDVFIATTGWLVKDNSLNDLLNLINEKYDVKLLGLASPLNFKSSKYKELKDYELGHVKEGVGAGGISLLAFLDGFKNEEIVSLCQQNLEMMKGLGQISLEKDC
;
A
#
# COMPACT_ATOMS: atom_id res chain seq x y z
N MET A 1 -17.34 -1.23 -15.02
CA MET A 1 -16.39 -2.26 -14.53
C MET A 1 -16.66 -3.57 -15.24
N TYR A 2 -15.66 -4.18 -15.83
CA TYR A 2 -15.75 -5.52 -16.42
C TYR A 2 -15.15 -6.53 -15.44
N SER A 3 -15.82 -7.67 -15.24
CA SER A 3 -15.34 -8.77 -14.40
C SER A 3 -14.84 -9.93 -15.28
N THR A 4 -13.75 -10.57 -14.89
CA THR A 4 -13.25 -11.80 -15.50
C THR A 4 -14.05 -13.02 -15.01
N GLU A 5 -13.86 -14.19 -15.62
CA GLU A 5 -14.39 -15.46 -15.11
C GLU A 5 -13.94 -15.77 -13.66
N LEU A 6 -12.78 -15.24 -13.25
CA LEU A 6 -12.27 -15.34 -11.89
C LEU A 6 -12.88 -14.30 -10.94
N GLY A 7 -13.80 -13.43 -11.41
CA GLY A 7 -14.39 -12.36 -10.61
C GLY A 7 -13.48 -11.13 -10.37
N ILE A 8 -12.31 -11.08 -11.01
CA ILE A 8 -11.40 -9.93 -10.93
C ILE A 8 -12.03 -8.73 -11.63
N ASN A 9 -12.15 -7.61 -10.94
CA ASN A 9 -12.69 -6.38 -11.50
C ASN A 9 -11.58 -5.46 -11.97
N PHE A 10 -11.74 -4.93 -13.18
CA PHE A 10 -10.88 -3.88 -13.72
C PHE A 10 -11.43 -2.49 -13.36
N PHE A 11 -10.54 -1.54 -13.09
CA PHE A 11 -10.88 -0.14 -12.91
C PHE A 11 -9.85 0.77 -13.60
N GLY A 12 -10.20 2.04 -13.85
CA GLY A 12 -9.49 2.93 -14.77
C GLY A 12 -10.19 3.01 -16.13
N ASN A 13 -9.82 3.98 -16.97
CA ASN A 13 -10.48 4.28 -18.27
C ASN A 13 -10.09 3.33 -19.41
N GLU A 14 -9.50 2.17 -19.13
CA GLU A 14 -9.14 1.21 -20.17
C GLU A 14 -10.37 0.41 -20.64
N SER A 15 -10.81 0.67 -21.84
CA SER A 15 -11.96 -0.01 -22.48
C SER A 15 -11.55 -1.24 -23.32
N ASN A 16 -10.25 -1.43 -23.60
CA ASN A 16 -9.77 -2.50 -24.45
C ASN A 16 -9.70 -3.84 -23.69
N LYS A 17 -10.77 -4.64 -23.81
CA LYS A 17 -10.88 -5.96 -23.18
C LYS A 17 -9.71 -6.89 -23.49
N LYS A 18 -9.21 -6.88 -24.73
CA LYS A 18 -8.08 -7.74 -25.15
C LYS A 18 -6.81 -7.37 -24.39
N ARG A 19 -6.55 -6.05 -24.21
CA ARG A 19 -5.41 -5.56 -23.43
C ARG A 19 -5.53 -5.97 -21.97
N GLN A 20 -6.72 -5.83 -21.37
CA GLN A 20 -6.99 -6.24 -19.99
C GLN A 20 -6.72 -7.74 -19.78
N LEU A 21 -7.20 -8.60 -20.66
CA LEU A 21 -6.97 -10.05 -20.58
C LEU A 21 -5.50 -10.42 -20.77
N ASN A 22 -4.79 -9.79 -21.72
CA ASN A 22 -3.35 -10.00 -21.88
C ASN A 22 -2.57 -9.69 -20.60
N LYS A 23 -2.94 -8.64 -19.88
CA LYS A 23 -2.32 -8.27 -18.61
C LYS A 23 -2.50 -9.36 -17.54
N ILE A 24 -3.71 -9.92 -17.44
CA ILE A 24 -3.97 -11.07 -16.55
C ILE A 24 -3.08 -12.26 -16.91
N GLU A 25 -2.95 -12.59 -18.17
CA GLU A 25 -2.12 -13.72 -18.62
C GLU A 25 -0.62 -13.52 -18.33
N ILE A 26 -0.13 -12.28 -18.47
CA ILE A 26 1.25 -11.93 -18.07
C ILE A 26 1.46 -12.18 -16.57
N LEU A 27 0.52 -11.77 -15.73
CA LEU A 27 0.61 -11.97 -14.29
C LEU A 27 0.55 -13.46 -13.93
N LYS A 28 -0.40 -14.23 -14.50
CA LYS A 28 -0.54 -15.68 -14.27
C LYS A 28 0.74 -16.45 -14.57
N LYS A 29 1.35 -16.21 -15.74
CA LYS A 29 2.59 -16.89 -16.15
C LYS A 29 3.77 -16.66 -15.20
N ASN A 30 3.74 -15.58 -14.46
CA ASN A 30 4.87 -15.14 -13.65
C ASN A 30 4.68 -15.32 -12.14
N ILE A 31 3.53 -15.82 -11.67
CA ILE A 31 3.22 -15.89 -10.22
C ILE A 31 4.34 -16.60 -9.46
N LYS A 32 4.77 -17.77 -9.89
CA LYS A 32 5.75 -18.61 -9.18
C LYS A 32 7.16 -17.98 -9.09
N ASN A 33 7.47 -17.04 -9.97
CA ASN A 33 8.75 -16.35 -9.99
C ASN A 33 8.68 -14.92 -9.46
N LEU A 34 7.49 -14.46 -9.03
CA LEU A 34 7.28 -13.09 -8.61
C LEU A 34 7.93 -12.82 -7.26
N LYS A 35 8.57 -11.66 -7.12
CA LYS A 35 9.14 -11.19 -5.86
C LYS A 35 8.21 -10.19 -5.20
N ILE A 36 7.93 -10.37 -3.91
CA ILE A 36 7.10 -9.45 -3.14
C ILE A 36 7.99 -8.64 -2.21
N PHE A 37 7.83 -7.32 -2.20
CA PHE A 37 8.37 -6.43 -1.18
C PHE A 37 7.22 -5.87 -0.33
N LEU A 38 7.32 -6.03 0.98
CA LEU A 38 6.54 -5.26 1.93
C LEU A 38 7.45 -4.18 2.51
N ILE A 39 7.22 -2.94 2.13
CA ILE A 39 7.94 -1.79 2.61
C ILE A 39 7.17 -1.23 3.79
N ILE A 40 7.74 -1.32 4.98
CA ILE A 40 7.17 -0.75 6.19
C ILE A 40 7.87 0.57 6.50
N ALA A 41 7.10 1.65 6.70
CA ALA A 41 7.72 2.94 6.91
C ALA A 41 7.10 3.73 8.06
N GLY A 42 7.92 4.54 8.71
CA GLY A 42 7.54 5.42 9.81
C GLY A 42 7.43 6.87 9.39
N THR A 43 6.33 7.53 9.78
CA THR A 43 6.16 8.98 9.69
C THR A 43 5.53 9.54 10.96
N ASN A 44 6.03 10.67 11.44
CA ASN A 44 5.44 11.39 12.58
C ASN A 44 4.06 12.00 12.25
N THR A 45 3.66 12.05 10.99
CA THR A 45 2.29 12.38 10.59
C THR A 45 1.28 11.42 11.23
N SER A 46 1.64 10.15 11.43
CA SER A 46 0.81 9.16 12.11
C SER A 46 0.48 9.52 13.57
N GLN A 47 1.26 10.41 14.18
CA GLN A 47 1.07 10.78 15.58
C GLN A 47 -0.08 11.76 15.81
N ILE A 48 -0.57 12.42 14.77
CA ILE A 48 -1.72 13.31 14.83
C ILE A 48 -2.95 12.50 15.29
N PRO A 49 -3.64 12.90 16.36
CA PRO A 49 -4.84 12.19 16.81
C PRO A 49 -5.91 12.13 15.72
N GLY A 50 -6.48 10.94 15.49
CA GLY A 50 -7.55 10.74 14.52
C GLY A 50 -7.13 10.67 13.05
N ILE A 51 -5.85 10.84 12.71
CA ILE A 51 -5.38 10.86 11.31
C ILE A 51 -5.37 9.47 10.65
N SER A 52 -5.19 8.41 11.43
CA SER A 52 -5.02 7.04 10.93
C SER A 52 -5.76 6.04 11.81
N ALA A 53 -6.33 5.00 11.17
CA ALA A 53 -6.93 3.84 11.83
C ALA A 53 -5.90 2.81 12.33
N ALA A 54 -4.65 2.94 11.96
CA ALA A 54 -3.59 1.96 12.23
C ALA A 54 -3.14 1.97 13.71
N GLY A 55 -4.08 1.94 14.64
CA GLY A 55 -3.87 1.94 16.09
C GLY A 55 -4.59 3.08 16.81
N ILE A 56 -5.14 2.75 17.99
CA ILE A 56 -6.00 3.64 18.77
C ILE A 56 -5.28 4.85 19.37
N ASN A 57 -3.95 4.77 19.51
CA ASN A 57 -3.14 5.87 20.06
C ASN A 57 -1.80 6.04 19.33
N ALA A 58 -1.11 7.13 19.60
CA ALA A 58 0.16 7.47 18.97
C ALA A 58 1.25 6.40 19.18
N LYS A 59 1.31 5.78 20.38
CA LYS A 59 2.30 4.75 20.72
C LYS A 59 2.08 3.49 19.86
N SER A 60 0.84 3.01 19.76
CA SER A 60 0.52 1.82 18.96
C SER A 60 0.83 2.08 17.48
N ARG A 61 0.50 3.26 16.93
CA ARG A 61 0.77 3.59 15.53
C ARG A 61 2.26 3.58 15.15
N ARG A 62 3.19 3.75 16.12
CA ARG A 62 4.63 3.65 15.86
C ARG A 62 5.12 2.23 15.58
N THR A 63 4.43 1.22 16.10
CA THR A 63 4.85 -0.19 15.99
C THR A 63 3.92 -1.01 15.10
N THR A 64 2.82 -0.44 14.62
CA THR A 64 1.84 -1.15 13.79
C THR A 64 2.48 -1.80 12.56
N ALA A 65 3.30 -1.05 11.82
CA ALA A 65 3.94 -1.58 10.63
C ALA A 65 4.90 -2.76 10.92
N LEU A 66 5.57 -2.75 12.08
CA LEU A 66 6.37 -3.89 12.54
C LEU A 66 5.50 -5.09 12.92
N ALA A 67 4.39 -4.84 13.64
CA ALA A 67 3.45 -5.89 14.02
C ALA A 67 2.78 -6.53 12.79
N ASP A 68 2.42 -5.72 11.79
CA ASP A 68 1.88 -6.20 10.52
C ASP A 68 2.88 -7.08 9.76
N ALA A 69 4.15 -6.67 9.70
CA ALA A 69 5.20 -7.43 9.03
C ALA A 69 5.52 -8.74 9.76
N GLU A 70 5.61 -8.72 11.09
CA GLU A 70 5.84 -9.90 11.93
C GLU A 70 4.67 -10.90 11.74
N PHE A 71 3.43 -10.41 11.82
CA PHE A 71 2.25 -11.24 11.59
C PHE A 71 2.18 -11.81 10.17
N LEU A 72 2.50 -11.01 9.15
CA LEU A 72 2.51 -11.49 7.76
C LEU A 72 3.48 -12.66 7.58
N LEU A 73 4.66 -12.59 8.21
CA LEU A 73 5.67 -13.64 8.10
C LEU A 73 5.31 -14.90 8.91
N GLU A 74 4.83 -14.73 10.14
CA GLU A 74 4.72 -15.81 11.13
C GLU A 74 3.27 -16.29 11.35
N GLY A 75 2.27 -15.48 11.01
CA GLY A 75 0.86 -15.72 11.36
C GLY A 75 0.59 -15.49 12.85
N ALA A 76 -0.47 -16.08 13.38
CA ALA A 76 -0.81 -15.96 14.80
C ALA A 76 0.22 -16.68 15.69
N SER A 77 0.88 -15.97 16.60
CA SER A 77 1.90 -16.50 17.51
C SER A 77 1.89 -15.77 18.86
N LYS A 78 2.13 -16.49 19.94
CA LYS A 78 2.34 -15.92 21.28
C LYS A 78 3.71 -15.22 21.43
N ASP A 79 4.64 -15.53 20.54
CA ASP A 79 6.04 -15.11 20.64
C ASP A 79 6.32 -13.79 19.93
N HIS A 80 5.29 -13.16 19.32
CA HIS A 80 5.41 -11.87 18.66
C HIS A 80 5.99 -10.81 19.57
N LYS A 81 6.99 -10.08 19.07
CA LYS A 81 7.63 -8.97 19.77
C LYS A 81 6.79 -7.69 19.69
N TYR A 82 6.00 -7.57 18.62
CA TYR A 82 5.13 -6.43 18.39
C TYR A 82 3.67 -6.88 18.44
N LYS A 83 2.91 -6.26 19.35
CA LYS A 83 1.47 -6.53 19.45
C LYS A 83 0.74 -5.83 18.32
N LEU A 84 -0.12 -6.54 17.63
CA LEU A 84 -1.07 -5.94 16.70
C LEU A 84 -1.91 -4.88 17.43
N PRO A 85 -2.17 -3.73 16.80
CA PRO A 85 -3.02 -2.72 17.41
C PRO A 85 -4.45 -3.23 17.49
N LEU A 86 -5.12 -2.94 18.60
CA LEU A 86 -6.57 -3.11 18.68
C LEU A 86 -7.21 -2.14 17.70
N LEU A 87 -8.11 -2.66 16.88
CA LEU A 87 -8.91 -1.88 15.93
C LEU A 87 -10.32 -1.73 16.49
N ASN A 88 -10.96 -0.61 16.18
CA ASN A 88 -12.37 -0.40 16.58
C ASN A 88 -13.36 -1.31 15.83
N ALA A 89 -12.96 -1.78 14.65
CA ALA A 89 -13.70 -2.74 13.82
C ALA A 89 -12.73 -3.42 12.84
N GLY A 90 -13.04 -4.65 12.48
CA GLY A 90 -12.23 -5.45 11.59
C GLY A 90 -10.99 -6.06 12.25
N VAL A 91 -10.15 -6.66 11.45
CA VAL A 91 -8.86 -7.25 11.82
C VAL A 91 -7.80 -6.74 10.85
N THR A 92 -6.52 -6.79 11.26
CA THR A 92 -5.42 -6.34 10.39
C THR A 92 -5.45 -7.00 9.00
N PRO A 93 -5.20 -6.25 7.90
CA PRO A 93 -5.10 -6.82 6.55
C PRO A 93 -3.89 -7.76 6.41
N ALA A 94 -2.92 -7.72 7.33
CA ALA A 94 -1.83 -8.69 7.39
C ALA A 94 -2.33 -10.14 7.48
N LEU A 95 -3.52 -10.39 8.02
CA LEU A 95 -4.17 -11.69 8.05
C LEU A 95 -4.42 -12.22 6.62
N ILE A 96 -4.99 -11.40 5.75
CA ILE A 96 -5.24 -11.76 4.35
C ILE A 96 -3.92 -12.02 3.64
N SER A 97 -2.96 -11.12 3.82
CA SER A 97 -1.64 -11.22 3.20
C SER A 97 -0.87 -12.45 3.65
N HIS A 98 -0.91 -12.79 4.95
CA HIS A 98 -0.31 -14.01 5.50
C HIS A 98 -0.90 -15.27 4.85
N VAL A 99 -2.23 -15.39 4.89
CA VAL A 99 -2.94 -16.55 4.35
C VAL A 99 -2.65 -16.73 2.86
N CYS A 100 -2.77 -15.65 2.08
CA CYS A 100 -2.56 -15.71 0.64
C CYS A 100 -1.08 -15.94 0.27
N SER A 101 -0.12 -15.32 0.96
CA SER A 101 1.32 -15.59 0.77
C SER A 101 1.67 -17.05 1.03
N LYS A 102 1.09 -17.64 2.07
CA LYS A 102 1.28 -19.06 2.42
C LYS A 102 0.68 -19.98 1.36
N LEU A 103 -0.52 -19.66 0.85
CA LEU A 103 -1.17 -20.44 -0.22
C LEU A 103 -0.33 -20.47 -1.50
N ILE A 104 0.16 -19.31 -1.96
CA ILE A 104 0.99 -19.24 -3.18
C ILE A 104 2.45 -19.63 -2.94
N ASN A 105 2.84 -19.85 -1.68
CA ASN A 105 4.21 -20.15 -1.23
C ASN A 105 5.24 -19.07 -1.64
N ILE A 106 4.87 -17.78 -1.49
CA ILE A 106 5.75 -16.64 -1.75
C ILE A 106 5.71 -15.70 -0.54
N TYR A 107 6.85 -15.54 0.11
CA TYR A 107 6.97 -14.69 1.30
C TYR A 107 7.62 -13.36 0.95
N PRO A 108 7.05 -12.24 1.44
CA PRO A 108 7.61 -10.91 1.17
C PRO A 108 9.01 -10.71 1.76
N VAL A 109 9.83 -9.97 1.03
CA VAL A 109 11.03 -9.34 1.57
C VAL A 109 10.58 -8.07 2.31
N ILE A 110 10.84 -8.00 3.60
CA ILE A 110 10.49 -6.83 4.41
C ILE A 110 11.56 -5.76 4.28
N VAL A 111 11.16 -4.52 4.04
CA VAL A 111 12.05 -3.35 3.94
C VAL A 111 11.62 -2.31 4.97
N PRO A 112 12.26 -2.25 6.14
CA PRO A 112 11.95 -1.25 7.16
C PRO A 112 12.65 0.08 6.88
N LEU A 113 11.87 1.15 6.76
CA LEU A 113 12.33 2.51 6.50
C LEU A 113 11.82 3.47 7.57
N GLY A 114 12.72 4.21 8.22
CA GLY A 114 12.31 5.14 9.25
C GLY A 114 11.62 4.52 10.45
N ILE A 115 11.83 3.24 10.68
CA ILE A 115 11.28 2.53 11.84
C ILE A 115 12.27 2.65 12.99
N GLY A 116 11.92 3.40 14.03
CA GLY A 116 12.80 3.63 15.18
C GLY A 116 13.05 2.41 16.07
N ALA A 117 12.25 1.34 15.94
CA ALA A 117 12.40 0.10 16.68
C ALA A 117 13.13 -0.97 15.84
N LYS A 118 13.78 -1.93 16.51
CA LYS A 118 14.54 -3.00 15.84
C LYS A 118 13.59 -4.09 15.32
N PRO A 119 13.56 -4.40 13.99
CA PRO A 119 12.87 -5.60 13.51
C PRO A 119 13.51 -6.87 14.07
N TYR A 120 12.71 -7.83 14.52
CA TYR A 120 13.17 -9.14 15.05
C TYR A 120 13.02 -10.28 14.04
N PHE A 121 12.65 -9.96 12.81
CA PHE A 121 12.52 -10.87 11.68
C PHE A 121 13.54 -10.51 10.57
N ASN A 122 13.73 -11.42 9.64
CA ASN A 122 14.60 -11.19 8.48
C ASN A 122 14.08 -10.03 7.63
N HIS A 123 14.96 -9.09 7.31
CA HIS A 123 14.62 -7.90 6.55
C HIS A 123 15.81 -7.39 5.73
N LEU A 124 15.51 -6.61 4.71
CA LEU A 124 16.50 -5.94 3.89
C LEU A 124 16.85 -4.58 4.52
N VAL A 125 18.12 -4.40 4.88
CA VAL A 125 18.62 -3.13 5.42
C VAL A 125 18.94 -2.18 4.27
N VAL A 126 18.22 -1.06 4.21
CA VAL A 126 18.36 -0.03 3.17
C VAL A 126 18.96 1.26 3.74
N GLU A 127 18.53 1.64 4.94
CA GLU A 127 19.02 2.85 5.62
C GLU A 127 19.37 2.57 7.08
N ASP A 128 20.11 3.50 7.70
CA ASP A 128 20.39 3.43 9.14
C ASP A 128 19.07 3.64 9.93
N ARG A 129 18.78 2.70 10.80
CA ARG A 129 17.62 2.74 11.70
C ARG A 129 17.58 4.02 12.55
N ASN A 130 18.73 4.57 12.92
CA ASN A 130 18.84 5.76 13.76
C ASN A 130 18.29 7.04 13.08
N LEU A 131 18.08 7.03 11.76
CA LEU A 131 17.42 8.11 11.06
C LEU A 131 15.96 8.31 11.53
N GLY A 132 15.32 7.26 12.04
CA GLY A 132 13.96 7.31 12.58
C GLY A 132 12.89 7.68 11.54
N PRO A 133 11.63 7.89 11.99
CA PRO A 133 10.53 8.23 11.10
C PRO A 133 10.74 9.60 10.45
N SER A 134 10.11 9.81 9.28
CA SER A 134 10.02 11.15 8.73
C SER A 134 9.31 12.12 9.69
N ASN A 135 9.65 13.41 9.63
CA ASN A 135 8.93 14.42 10.39
C ASN A 135 7.45 14.48 9.98
N CYS A 136 6.63 15.08 10.82
CA CYS A 136 5.25 15.36 10.44
C CYS A 136 5.23 16.26 9.19
N LEU A 137 4.46 15.89 8.19
CA LEU A 137 4.34 16.64 6.93
C LEU A 137 3.92 18.11 7.13
N THR A 138 3.24 18.42 8.26
CA THR A 138 2.87 19.81 8.59
C THR A 138 4.06 20.75 8.74
N THR A 139 5.27 20.21 8.92
CA THR A 139 6.50 21.01 8.97
C THR A 139 6.93 21.55 7.61
N GLY A 140 6.45 20.96 6.50
CA GLY A 140 6.98 21.21 5.14
C GLY A 140 8.42 20.71 4.95
N LYS A 141 8.93 19.88 5.87
CA LYS A 141 10.29 19.34 5.92
C LYS A 141 10.27 17.92 6.50
N SER A 142 9.56 17.01 5.79
CA SER A 142 9.40 15.61 6.21
C SER A 142 10.72 14.87 6.30
N MET A 143 11.61 15.10 5.34
CA MET A 143 12.96 14.50 5.27
C MET A 143 13.94 15.49 4.66
N THR A 144 15.25 15.24 4.82
CA THR A 144 16.26 15.94 4.03
C THR A 144 16.24 15.43 2.57
N LYS A 145 16.52 16.30 1.61
CA LYS A 145 16.59 15.89 0.18
C LYS A 145 17.69 14.81 -0.03
N GLU A 146 18.78 14.86 0.73
CA GLU A 146 19.82 13.86 0.73
C GLU A 146 19.27 12.47 1.10
N ARG A 147 18.46 12.35 2.17
CA ARG A 147 17.83 11.09 2.57
C ARG A 147 16.90 10.57 1.49
N VAL A 148 16.11 11.44 0.87
CA VAL A 148 15.20 11.09 -0.22
C VAL A 148 15.98 10.51 -1.40
N LEU A 149 17.06 11.17 -1.83
CA LEU A 149 17.93 10.72 -2.92
C LEU A 149 18.58 9.38 -2.60
N ASN A 150 19.11 9.21 -1.39
CA ASN A 150 19.73 7.95 -0.95
C ASN A 150 18.72 6.78 -0.99
N LEU A 151 17.48 6.99 -0.51
CA LEU A 151 16.41 5.99 -0.57
C LEU A 151 16.03 5.65 -2.02
N TYR A 152 15.89 6.66 -2.85
CA TYR A 152 15.62 6.51 -4.28
C TYR A 152 16.71 5.70 -4.98
N GLU A 153 17.98 6.04 -4.77
CA GLU A 153 19.12 5.33 -5.39
C GLU A 153 19.20 3.87 -4.94
N LYS A 154 18.93 3.58 -3.67
CA LYS A 154 18.86 2.20 -3.16
C LYS A 154 17.73 1.42 -3.81
N GLY A 155 16.53 2.03 -3.89
CA GLY A 155 15.39 1.44 -4.59
C GLY A 155 15.72 1.17 -6.06
N LEU A 156 16.29 2.14 -6.76
CA LEU A 156 16.69 2.04 -8.16
C LEU A 156 17.70 0.91 -8.40
N ALA A 157 18.72 0.81 -7.56
CA ALA A 157 19.72 -0.25 -7.66
C ALA A 157 19.12 -1.64 -7.48
N ILE A 158 18.25 -1.81 -6.46
CA ILE A 158 17.55 -3.06 -6.22
C ILE A 158 16.62 -3.39 -7.41
N GLY A 159 15.84 -2.42 -7.89
CA GLY A 159 14.94 -2.60 -9.03
C GLY A 159 15.68 -3.03 -10.29
N LYS A 160 16.82 -2.38 -10.63
CA LYS A 160 17.67 -2.75 -11.77
C LYS A 160 18.25 -4.17 -11.66
N SER A 161 18.43 -4.69 -10.47
CA SER A 161 18.95 -6.04 -10.25
C SER A 161 17.91 -7.16 -10.42
N LEU A 162 16.63 -6.82 -10.50
CA LEU A 162 15.55 -7.81 -10.60
C LEU A 162 15.59 -8.57 -11.91
N LYS A 163 15.35 -9.88 -11.82
CA LYS A 163 15.24 -10.79 -12.96
C LYS A 163 13.82 -11.34 -13.14
N GLN A 164 12.89 -10.92 -12.30
CA GLN A 164 11.51 -11.39 -12.22
C GLN A 164 10.56 -10.23 -11.93
N PRO A 165 9.26 -10.38 -12.25
CA PRO A 165 8.23 -9.43 -11.86
C PRO A 165 8.21 -9.16 -10.36
N VAL A 166 7.77 -7.99 -9.99
CA VAL A 166 7.76 -7.54 -8.60
C VAL A 166 6.39 -7.03 -8.18
N LEU A 167 5.98 -7.39 -6.95
CA LEU A 167 4.88 -6.76 -6.24
C LEU A 167 5.45 -5.88 -5.14
N ILE A 168 5.06 -4.61 -5.14
CA ILE A 168 5.42 -3.61 -4.12
C ILE A 168 4.18 -3.35 -3.27
N SER A 169 4.31 -3.53 -1.98
CA SER A 169 3.25 -3.29 -0.99
C SER A 169 3.77 -2.47 0.19
N GLU A 170 2.85 -1.96 1.01
CA GLU A 170 3.22 -1.07 2.12
C GLU A 170 2.46 -1.37 3.42
N SER A 171 3.09 -0.99 4.55
CA SER A 171 2.41 -0.65 5.79
C SER A 171 3.00 0.64 6.34
N VAL A 172 2.27 1.74 6.14
CA VAL A 172 2.70 3.09 6.52
C VAL A 172 1.57 3.79 7.27
N PRO A 173 1.49 3.65 8.60
CA PRO A 173 0.55 4.43 9.40
C PRO A 173 0.69 5.93 9.09
N GLY A 174 -0.41 6.57 8.67
CA GLY A 174 -0.40 7.97 8.22
C GLY A 174 -0.08 8.18 6.73
N GLY A 175 0.31 7.13 6.00
CA GLY A 175 0.69 7.17 4.59
C GLY A 175 -0.40 7.67 3.64
N THR A 176 -1.66 7.48 3.95
CA THR A 176 -2.77 8.06 3.18
C THR A 176 -2.72 9.60 3.15
N THR A 177 -2.24 10.22 4.25
CA THR A 177 -2.15 11.69 4.34
C THR A 177 -0.92 12.22 3.61
N THR A 178 0.22 11.53 3.69
CA THR A 178 1.42 11.87 2.90
C THR A 178 1.17 11.69 1.41
N ALA A 179 0.45 10.63 1.01
CA ALA A 179 0.03 10.42 -0.39
C ALA A 179 -0.85 11.57 -0.91
N GLN A 180 -1.84 12.01 -0.11
CA GLN A 180 -2.66 13.17 -0.48
C GLN A 180 -1.80 14.43 -0.65
N ALA A 181 -0.88 14.69 0.27
CA ALA A 181 -0.02 15.87 0.21
C ALA A 181 0.88 15.86 -1.04
N VAL A 182 1.46 14.73 -1.40
CA VAL A 182 2.24 14.57 -2.63
C VAL A 182 1.40 14.86 -3.87
N MET A 183 0.21 14.28 -3.96
CA MET A 183 -0.67 14.49 -5.12
C MET A 183 -1.14 15.95 -5.23
N GLU A 184 -1.49 16.58 -4.11
CA GLU A 184 -1.92 17.98 -4.09
C GLU A 184 -0.76 18.96 -4.36
N ALA A 185 0.50 18.59 -4.03
CA ALA A 185 1.67 19.39 -4.41
C ALA A 185 1.81 19.56 -5.92
N PHE A 186 1.44 18.54 -6.70
CA PHE A 186 1.41 18.59 -8.16
C PHE A 186 0.05 19.06 -8.73
N GLY A 187 -0.78 19.69 -7.92
CA GLY A 187 -2.00 20.37 -8.36
C GLY A 187 -3.23 19.48 -8.54
N LEU A 188 -3.19 18.18 -8.15
CA LEU A 188 -4.37 17.34 -8.21
C LEU A 188 -5.30 17.63 -7.04
N GLN A 189 -6.59 17.83 -7.31
CA GLN A 189 -7.61 18.06 -6.27
C GLN A 189 -8.18 16.73 -5.77
N VAL A 190 -7.45 16.07 -4.83
CA VAL A 190 -7.74 14.68 -4.43
C VAL A 190 -8.31 14.52 -3.02
N SER A 191 -8.55 15.60 -2.31
CA SER A 191 -8.98 15.56 -0.89
C SER A 191 -10.25 14.71 -0.63
N ASN A 192 -11.14 14.60 -1.61
CA ASN A 192 -12.36 13.80 -1.54
C ASN A 192 -12.20 12.39 -2.13
N LEU A 193 -11.13 12.14 -2.90
CA LEU A 193 -10.88 10.88 -3.60
C LEU A 193 -9.96 9.94 -2.82
N VAL A 194 -9.11 10.50 -1.96
CA VAL A 194 -8.21 9.70 -1.13
C VAL A 194 -8.99 8.92 -0.07
N GLY A 195 -8.92 7.60 -0.16
CA GLY A 195 -9.61 6.67 0.73
C GLY A 195 -9.18 6.75 2.20
N SER A 196 -9.73 5.91 3.04
CA SER A 196 -9.36 5.74 4.44
C SER A 196 -9.70 4.33 4.91
N SER A 197 -8.87 3.78 5.79
CA SER A 197 -9.20 2.56 6.54
C SER A 197 -10.22 2.82 7.66
N LEU A 198 -10.51 4.08 7.99
CA LEU A 198 -11.61 4.46 8.85
C LEU A 198 -12.93 4.42 8.06
N PHE A 199 -14.00 3.96 8.69
CA PHE A 199 -15.35 3.99 8.12
C PHE A 199 -15.75 5.40 7.67
N LYS A 200 -15.51 6.40 8.51
CA LYS A 200 -15.60 7.82 8.15
C LYS A 200 -14.17 8.37 7.99
N ALA A 201 -13.78 8.65 6.75
CA ALA A 201 -12.49 9.26 6.48
C ALA A 201 -12.37 10.61 7.20
N PRO A 202 -11.24 10.92 7.87
CA PRO A 202 -11.02 12.19 8.56
C PRO A 202 -10.66 13.30 7.55
N ARG A 203 -11.54 13.52 6.55
CA ARG A 203 -11.28 14.37 5.39
C ARG A 203 -10.89 15.80 5.77
N GLU A 204 -11.61 16.40 6.72
CA GLU A 204 -11.34 17.79 7.12
C GLU A 204 -10.00 17.88 7.85
N LEU A 205 -9.71 16.98 8.79
CA LEU A 205 -8.42 16.94 9.48
C LEU A 205 -7.27 16.76 8.48
N ARG A 206 -7.39 15.82 7.53
CA ARG A 206 -6.37 15.61 6.49
C ARG A 206 -6.19 16.86 5.63
N ARG A 207 -7.27 17.50 5.19
CA ARG A 207 -7.21 18.73 4.40
C ARG A 207 -6.44 19.83 5.11
N GLN A 208 -6.70 20.05 6.41
CA GLN A 208 -5.98 21.04 7.21
C GLN A 208 -4.49 20.69 7.37
N VAL A 209 -4.18 19.42 7.65
CA VAL A 209 -2.81 18.92 7.80
C VAL A 209 -2.03 19.08 6.48
N VAL A 210 -2.61 18.68 5.36
CA VAL A 210 -2.01 18.79 4.02
C VAL A 210 -1.81 20.26 3.64
N LYS A 211 -2.85 21.09 3.77
CA LYS A 211 -2.75 22.53 3.47
C LYS A 211 -1.62 23.20 4.26
N ARG A 212 -1.49 22.86 5.56
CA ARG A 212 -0.41 23.40 6.39
C ARG A 212 0.96 22.92 5.92
N GLY A 213 1.10 21.64 5.56
CA GLY A 213 2.35 21.07 5.03
C GLY A 213 2.80 21.74 3.75
N LEU A 214 1.89 21.87 2.78
CA LEU A 214 2.17 22.52 1.49
C LEU A 214 2.51 24.00 1.66
N PHE A 215 1.82 24.71 2.54
CA PHE A 215 2.14 26.10 2.85
C PHE A 215 3.56 26.25 3.44
N ASN A 216 3.93 25.40 4.40
CA ASN A 216 5.23 25.42 5.03
C ASN A 216 6.37 24.89 4.16
N ALA A 217 6.05 24.05 3.15
CA ALA A 217 7.01 23.60 2.14
C ALA A 217 7.58 24.75 1.33
N ASN A 218 6.76 25.77 1.05
CA ASN A 218 7.15 26.97 0.31
C ASN A 218 7.96 26.63 -0.95
N PHE A 219 7.37 25.77 -1.80
CA PHE A 219 8.03 25.30 -3.01
C PHE A 219 8.49 26.45 -3.91
N LYS A 220 9.68 26.32 -4.48
CA LYS A 220 10.17 27.17 -5.57
C LYS A 220 9.41 26.83 -6.85
N ALA A 221 9.53 27.68 -7.87
CA ALA A 221 8.83 27.48 -9.14
C ALA A 221 9.30 26.22 -9.91
N ASP A 222 10.53 25.77 -9.67
CA ASP A 222 11.22 24.69 -10.34
C ASP A 222 11.38 23.42 -9.46
N PHE A 223 10.47 23.23 -8.50
CA PHE A 223 10.51 22.06 -7.63
C PHE A 223 10.30 20.75 -8.40
N ASP A 224 10.96 19.69 -7.95
CA ASP A 224 10.92 18.36 -8.52
C ASP A 224 10.23 17.33 -7.58
N SER A 225 10.10 16.08 -8.03
CA SER A 225 9.55 14.99 -7.24
C SER A 225 10.31 14.74 -5.94
N PHE A 226 11.63 14.96 -5.92
CA PHE A 226 12.44 14.78 -4.71
C PHE A 226 12.17 15.91 -3.70
N ASP A 227 11.96 17.13 -4.17
CA ASP A 227 11.58 18.26 -3.31
C ASP A 227 10.22 18.03 -2.66
N VAL A 228 9.25 17.51 -3.42
CA VAL A 228 7.92 17.19 -2.88
C VAL A 228 7.99 16.10 -1.83
N VAL A 229 8.72 15.00 -2.09
CA VAL A 229 8.88 13.92 -1.10
C VAL A 229 9.63 14.39 0.13
N ALA A 230 10.66 15.23 -0.03
CA ALA A 230 11.40 15.82 1.10
C ALA A 230 10.52 16.73 1.96
N ALA A 231 9.62 17.49 1.34
CA ALA A 231 8.76 18.43 2.04
C ALA A 231 7.58 17.77 2.75
N VAL A 232 6.82 16.91 2.07
CA VAL A 232 5.52 16.38 2.55
C VAL A 232 5.34 14.87 2.41
N GLY A 233 6.32 14.16 1.85
CA GLY A 233 6.27 12.71 1.64
C GLY A 233 6.71 11.89 2.85
N ASP A 234 6.98 10.62 2.60
CA ASP A 234 7.50 9.66 3.57
C ASP A 234 8.55 8.72 2.94
N PRO A 235 9.31 7.94 3.75
CA PRO A 235 10.40 7.10 3.24
C PRO A 235 9.94 6.01 2.26
N PHE A 236 8.70 5.50 2.38
CA PHE A 236 8.13 4.53 1.46
C PHE A 236 8.09 5.09 0.04
N GLN A 237 7.63 6.32 -0.14
CA GLN A 237 7.47 6.96 -1.45
C GLN A 237 8.81 7.15 -2.14
N ALA A 238 9.83 7.62 -1.40
CA ALA A 238 11.18 7.80 -1.93
C ALA A 238 11.79 6.49 -2.45
N PHE A 239 11.76 5.45 -1.64
CA PHE A 239 12.31 4.15 -1.98
C PHE A 239 11.51 3.45 -3.09
N SER A 240 10.18 3.48 -3.03
CA SER A 240 9.31 2.83 -4.01
C SER A 240 9.37 3.49 -5.37
N MET A 241 9.55 4.81 -5.45
CA MET A 241 9.81 5.52 -6.70
C MET A 241 11.05 4.95 -7.40
N GLY A 242 12.16 4.80 -6.67
CA GLY A 242 13.39 4.21 -7.22
C GLY A 242 13.22 2.75 -7.61
N LEU A 243 12.59 1.94 -6.74
CA LEU A 243 12.36 0.51 -6.99
C LEU A 243 11.50 0.29 -8.25
N LEU A 244 10.44 1.07 -8.42
CA LEU A 244 9.57 1.03 -9.58
C LEU A 244 10.35 1.39 -10.85
N ILE A 245 11.06 2.50 -10.87
CA ILE A 245 11.87 2.92 -12.03
C ILE A 245 12.92 1.86 -12.36
N GLY A 246 13.64 1.37 -11.35
CA GLY A 246 14.66 0.33 -11.55
C GLY A 246 14.11 -0.96 -12.14
N ALA A 247 12.98 -1.44 -11.63
CA ALA A 247 12.31 -2.64 -12.14
C ALA A 247 11.87 -2.46 -13.60
N ARG A 248 11.32 -1.30 -13.96
CA ARG A 248 10.93 -1.01 -15.34
C ARG A 248 12.14 -0.88 -16.28
N LEU A 249 13.24 -0.30 -15.82
CA LEU A 249 14.51 -0.28 -16.58
C LEU A 249 15.07 -1.71 -16.80
N ALA A 250 14.84 -2.61 -15.85
CA ALA A 250 15.13 -4.05 -16.00
C ALA A 250 14.05 -4.80 -16.81
N LYS A 251 13.06 -4.08 -17.39
CA LYS A 251 11.94 -4.62 -18.18
C LYS A 251 11.07 -5.62 -17.40
N GLN A 252 11.01 -5.49 -16.08
CA GLN A 252 10.16 -6.34 -15.25
C GLN A 252 8.78 -5.70 -15.07
N PRO A 253 7.69 -6.49 -15.18
CA PRO A 253 6.36 -6.07 -14.78
C PRO A 253 6.31 -5.70 -13.29
N VAL A 254 5.56 -4.65 -12.93
CA VAL A 254 5.43 -4.18 -11.55
C VAL A 254 3.95 -4.14 -11.15
N ILE A 255 3.65 -4.77 -10.02
CA ILE A 255 2.36 -4.68 -9.35
C ILE A 255 2.53 -3.76 -8.13
N LEU A 256 1.80 -2.66 -8.10
CA LEU A 256 1.70 -1.78 -6.94
C LEU A 256 0.46 -2.17 -6.14
N SER A 257 0.66 -2.86 -5.01
CA SER A 257 -0.41 -3.43 -4.20
C SER A 257 -0.84 -2.47 -3.09
N GLY A 258 -1.99 -1.85 -3.26
CA GLY A 258 -2.53 -0.87 -2.33
C GLY A 258 -3.50 0.11 -2.99
N GLY A 259 -3.64 1.29 -2.40
CA GLY A 259 -4.53 2.36 -2.87
C GLY A 259 -3.80 3.66 -3.15
N SER A 260 -4.20 4.73 -2.46
CA SER A 260 -3.71 6.10 -2.70
C SER A 260 -2.19 6.24 -2.59
N GLN A 261 -1.52 5.46 -1.72
CA GLN A 261 -0.06 5.46 -1.62
C GLN A 261 0.60 5.01 -2.92
N MET A 262 0.05 3.97 -3.56
CA MET A 262 0.58 3.46 -4.82
C MET A 262 0.40 4.47 -5.95
N LEU A 263 -0.75 5.17 -5.96
CA LEU A 263 -1.01 6.22 -6.94
C LEU A 263 -0.12 7.45 -6.73
N ALA A 264 0.24 7.78 -5.48
CA ALA A 264 1.23 8.82 -5.20
C ALA A 264 2.62 8.45 -5.73
N VAL A 265 3.05 7.19 -5.59
CA VAL A 265 4.32 6.70 -6.16
C VAL A 265 4.32 6.78 -7.69
N ILE A 266 3.23 6.36 -8.34
CA ILE A 266 3.08 6.49 -9.81
C ILE A 266 3.19 7.95 -10.23
N LEU A 267 2.49 8.84 -9.54
CA LEU A 267 2.51 10.27 -9.87
C LEU A 267 3.91 10.86 -9.75
N LEU A 268 4.65 10.54 -8.68
CA LEU A 268 6.04 10.95 -8.51
C LEU A 268 6.92 10.51 -9.68
N VAL A 269 6.69 9.28 -10.19
CA VAL A 269 7.43 8.76 -11.34
C VAL A 269 7.01 9.47 -12.62
N LEU A 270 5.72 9.71 -12.83
CA LEU A 270 5.23 10.40 -14.03
C LEU A 270 5.69 11.86 -14.08
N GLU A 271 5.82 12.55 -12.95
CA GLU A 271 6.42 13.88 -12.87
C GLU A 271 7.95 13.87 -13.11
N PHE A 272 8.61 12.76 -12.80
CA PHE A 272 10.05 12.59 -13.00
C PHE A 272 10.43 12.22 -14.44
N LEU A 273 9.54 11.53 -15.18
CA LEU A 273 9.81 11.04 -16.53
C LEU A 273 9.52 12.12 -17.59
N ASP A 274 10.32 12.12 -18.65
CA ASP A 274 9.99 12.86 -19.87
C ASP A 274 8.68 12.36 -20.48
N GLU A 275 7.88 13.26 -21.08
CA GLU A 275 6.56 12.96 -21.67
C GLU A 275 6.59 11.74 -22.61
N LYS A 276 7.57 11.68 -23.51
CA LYS A 276 7.72 10.60 -24.52
C LYS A 276 7.93 9.22 -23.94
N ASN A 277 8.30 9.10 -22.66
CA ASN A 277 8.63 7.82 -22.01
C ASN A 277 7.50 7.30 -21.12
N LYS A 278 6.47 8.11 -20.85
CA LYS A 278 5.42 7.78 -19.87
C LYS A 278 4.59 6.57 -20.26
N ASP A 279 4.12 6.52 -21.51
CA ASP A 279 3.27 5.43 -22.00
C ASP A 279 3.99 4.08 -21.99
N GLU A 280 5.22 4.01 -22.52
CA GLU A 280 6.04 2.80 -22.50
C GLU A 280 6.35 2.35 -21.06
N PHE A 281 6.61 3.30 -20.18
CA PHE A 281 6.88 3.02 -18.77
C PHE A 281 5.69 2.33 -18.10
N ILE A 282 4.48 2.86 -18.31
CA ILE A 282 3.24 2.39 -17.67
C ILE A 282 2.75 1.05 -18.23
N GLU A 283 3.20 0.62 -19.43
CA GLU A 283 2.66 -0.55 -20.12
C GLU A 283 2.59 -1.80 -19.24
N ASP A 284 3.60 -2.07 -18.41
CA ASP A 284 3.67 -3.21 -17.50
C ASP A 284 3.65 -2.81 -16.02
N VAL A 285 2.96 -1.71 -15.71
CA VAL A 285 2.67 -1.30 -14.34
C VAL A 285 1.18 -1.50 -14.06
N PHE A 286 0.87 -2.11 -12.91
CA PHE A 286 -0.49 -2.43 -12.49
C PHE A 286 -0.74 -1.91 -11.08
N ILE A 287 -1.91 -1.33 -10.85
CA ILE A 287 -2.43 -1.14 -9.50
C ILE A 287 -3.24 -2.38 -9.12
N ALA A 288 -2.93 -3.02 -8.00
CA ALA A 288 -3.72 -4.11 -7.46
C ALA A 288 -4.25 -3.75 -6.08
N THR A 289 -5.55 -3.97 -5.84
CA THR A 289 -6.19 -3.60 -4.58
C THR A 289 -7.30 -4.57 -4.21
N THR A 290 -7.91 -4.38 -3.04
CA THR A 290 -9.08 -5.16 -2.63
C THR A 290 -10.36 -4.67 -3.33
N GLY A 291 -11.33 -5.56 -3.51
CA GLY A 291 -12.66 -5.21 -4.00
C GLY A 291 -13.37 -4.17 -3.12
N TRP A 292 -13.08 -4.14 -1.83
CA TRP A 292 -13.68 -3.19 -0.88
C TRP A 292 -13.26 -1.74 -1.11
N LEU A 293 -12.00 -1.54 -1.56
CA LEU A 293 -11.47 -0.19 -1.79
C LEU A 293 -12.05 0.48 -3.04
N VAL A 294 -12.53 -0.31 -4.02
CA VAL A 294 -13.09 0.23 -5.27
C VAL A 294 -14.61 0.38 -5.24
N LYS A 295 -15.29 -0.04 -4.16
CA LYS A 295 -16.76 -0.01 -4.05
C LYS A 295 -17.35 1.40 -4.16
N ASP A 296 -16.68 2.42 -3.67
CA ASP A 296 -17.17 3.82 -3.65
C ASP A 296 -16.68 4.66 -4.83
N ASN A 297 -16.05 4.03 -5.82
CA ASN A 297 -15.46 4.64 -7.01
C ASN A 297 -14.32 5.65 -6.77
N SER A 298 -14.06 6.09 -5.55
CA SER A 298 -13.07 7.15 -5.29
C SER A 298 -11.67 6.81 -5.78
N LEU A 299 -11.25 5.54 -5.64
CA LEU A 299 -9.95 5.09 -6.17
C LEU A 299 -9.95 5.03 -7.71
N ASN A 300 -11.06 4.63 -8.32
CA ASN A 300 -11.23 4.65 -9.77
C ASN A 300 -11.13 6.07 -10.32
N ASP A 301 -11.83 7.01 -9.70
CA ASP A 301 -11.82 8.41 -10.09
C ASP A 301 -10.43 9.04 -9.92
N LEU A 302 -9.72 8.67 -8.85
CA LEU A 302 -8.34 9.11 -8.61
C LEU A 302 -7.39 8.57 -9.69
N LEU A 303 -7.52 7.28 -10.06
CA LEU A 303 -6.74 6.68 -11.13
C LEU A 303 -7.01 7.36 -12.48
N ASN A 304 -8.28 7.62 -12.78
CA ASN A 304 -8.67 8.31 -14.02
C ASN A 304 -8.14 9.74 -14.08
N LEU A 305 -8.15 10.46 -12.96
CA LEU A 305 -7.58 11.80 -12.87
C LEU A 305 -6.07 11.80 -13.21
N ILE A 306 -5.32 10.79 -12.77
CA ILE A 306 -3.91 10.61 -13.11
C ILE A 306 -3.77 10.26 -14.60
N ASN A 307 -4.56 9.32 -15.11
CA ASN A 307 -4.55 8.92 -16.52
C ASN A 307 -4.81 10.12 -17.44
N GLU A 308 -5.78 10.94 -17.12
CA GLU A 308 -6.13 12.15 -17.89
C GLU A 308 -5.04 13.21 -17.81
N LYS A 309 -4.48 13.47 -16.62
CA LYS A 309 -3.44 14.50 -16.46
C LYS A 309 -2.18 14.20 -17.26
N TYR A 310 -1.79 12.91 -17.35
CA TYR A 310 -0.52 12.50 -17.99
C TYR A 310 -0.70 11.80 -19.33
N ASP A 311 -1.93 11.73 -19.84
CA ASP A 311 -2.30 11.02 -21.08
C ASP A 311 -1.76 9.58 -21.11
N VAL A 312 -1.92 8.84 -20.00
CA VAL A 312 -1.45 7.46 -19.84
C VAL A 312 -2.64 6.49 -19.61
N LYS A 313 -2.39 5.19 -19.76
CA LYS A 313 -3.40 4.14 -19.61
C LYS A 313 -3.05 3.16 -18.48
N LEU A 314 -2.84 3.69 -17.28
CA LEU A 314 -2.63 2.87 -16.10
C LEU A 314 -3.89 2.07 -15.78
N LEU A 315 -3.72 0.78 -15.48
CA LEU A 315 -4.80 -0.16 -15.21
C LEU A 315 -4.82 -0.59 -13.75
N GLY A 316 -6.01 -0.61 -13.16
CA GLY A 316 -6.26 -1.14 -11.84
C GLY A 316 -6.98 -2.50 -11.88
N LEU A 317 -6.59 -3.38 -10.95
CA LEU A 317 -7.13 -4.73 -10.73
C LEU A 317 -7.62 -4.84 -9.29
N ALA A 318 -8.88 -5.20 -9.09
CA ALA A 318 -9.44 -5.45 -7.77
C ALA A 318 -9.62 -6.95 -7.52
N SER A 319 -9.04 -7.44 -6.42
CA SER A 319 -9.20 -8.82 -5.96
C SER A 319 -10.68 -9.14 -5.72
N PRO A 320 -11.18 -10.32 -6.13
CA PRO A 320 -12.55 -10.73 -5.91
C PRO A 320 -12.81 -11.22 -4.47
N LEU A 321 -11.80 -11.21 -3.61
CA LEU A 321 -11.94 -11.64 -2.21
C LEU A 321 -13.10 -10.94 -1.53
N ASN A 322 -13.95 -11.73 -0.88
CA ASN A 322 -15.02 -11.23 -0.03
C ASN A 322 -15.25 -12.14 1.18
N PHE A 323 -15.76 -11.57 2.26
CA PHE A 323 -16.04 -12.26 3.51
C PHE A 323 -17.53 -12.41 3.79
N LYS A 324 -18.40 -12.33 2.77
CA LYS A 324 -19.87 -12.42 2.92
C LYS A 324 -20.31 -13.71 3.60
N SER A 325 -19.62 -14.83 3.31
CA SER A 325 -19.91 -16.15 3.90
C SER A 325 -19.26 -16.37 5.28
N SER A 326 -18.43 -15.46 5.76
CA SER A 326 -17.78 -15.61 7.06
C SER A 326 -18.81 -15.60 8.21
N LYS A 327 -18.58 -16.39 9.25
CA LYS A 327 -19.33 -16.32 10.52
C LYS A 327 -18.80 -15.23 11.47
N TYR A 328 -17.56 -14.74 11.25
CA TYR A 328 -16.91 -13.77 12.13
C TYR A 328 -17.19 -12.33 11.71
N LYS A 329 -17.58 -11.53 12.69
CA LYS A 329 -17.87 -10.11 12.51
C LYS A 329 -16.65 -9.34 12.04
N GLU A 330 -15.47 -9.63 12.61
CA GLU A 330 -14.22 -8.94 12.28
C GLU A 330 -13.83 -9.08 10.81
N LEU A 331 -14.17 -10.19 10.18
CA LEU A 331 -14.01 -10.39 8.74
C LEU A 331 -15.15 -9.71 7.96
N LYS A 332 -16.39 -9.78 8.43
CA LYS A 332 -17.55 -9.09 7.81
C LYS A 332 -17.42 -7.57 7.85
N ASP A 333 -16.68 -7.01 8.79
CA ASP A 333 -16.42 -5.57 8.89
C ASP A 333 -15.72 -5.02 7.62
N TYR A 334 -14.96 -5.83 6.90
CA TYR A 334 -14.44 -5.47 5.58
C TYR A 334 -15.55 -5.19 4.56
N GLU A 335 -16.66 -5.98 4.60
CA GLU A 335 -17.82 -5.77 3.72
C GLU A 335 -18.55 -4.46 4.04
N LEU A 336 -18.47 -4.01 5.29
CA LEU A 336 -19.02 -2.74 5.75
C LEU A 336 -18.11 -1.54 5.47
N GLY A 337 -16.89 -1.78 4.92
CA GLY A 337 -15.95 -0.73 4.55
C GLY A 337 -14.98 -0.31 5.66
N HIS A 338 -14.80 -1.14 6.69
CA HIS A 338 -13.72 -0.99 7.67
C HIS A 338 -12.43 -1.62 7.13
N VAL A 339 -11.29 -1.07 7.52
CA VAL A 339 -9.93 -1.52 7.15
C VAL A 339 -9.62 -1.43 5.65
N LYS A 340 -10.40 -2.06 4.78
CA LYS A 340 -10.38 -2.08 3.30
C LYS A 340 -9.08 -2.56 2.65
N GLU A 341 -7.91 -2.04 2.99
CA GLU A 341 -6.62 -2.31 2.33
C GLU A 341 -5.46 -2.08 3.31
N GLY A 342 -4.28 -2.56 2.94
CA GLY A 342 -3.01 -2.43 3.64
C GLY A 342 -2.21 -3.73 3.59
N VAL A 343 -0.93 -3.65 3.86
CA VAL A 343 -0.01 -4.80 3.94
C VAL A 343 -0.01 -5.66 2.66
N GLY A 344 -0.46 -5.09 1.53
CA GLY A 344 -0.53 -5.79 0.25
C GLY A 344 -1.71 -6.75 0.09
N ALA A 345 -2.75 -6.64 0.94
CA ALA A 345 -3.88 -7.57 0.95
C ALA A 345 -4.55 -7.73 -0.42
N GLY A 346 -4.74 -6.62 -1.15
CA GLY A 346 -5.38 -6.67 -2.48
C GLY A 346 -4.53 -7.39 -3.52
N GLY A 347 -3.26 -7.01 -3.65
CA GLY A 347 -2.37 -7.63 -4.66
C GLY A 347 -2.03 -9.08 -4.34
N ILE A 348 -1.73 -9.40 -3.08
CA ILE A 348 -1.37 -10.77 -2.69
C ILE A 348 -2.58 -11.72 -2.80
N SER A 349 -3.79 -11.27 -2.41
CA SER A 349 -5.00 -12.06 -2.63
C SER A 349 -5.33 -12.20 -4.13
N LEU A 350 -5.12 -11.15 -4.93
CA LEU A 350 -5.25 -11.24 -6.39
C LEU A 350 -4.34 -12.34 -6.97
N LEU A 351 -3.08 -12.41 -6.52
CA LEU A 351 -2.16 -13.47 -6.94
C LEU A 351 -2.67 -14.86 -6.55
N ALA A 352 -3.26 -15.03 -5.36
CA ALA A 352 -3.84 -16.29 -4.94
C ALA A 352 -5.00 -16.73 -5.87
N PHE A 353 -5.89 -15.81 -6.26
CA PHE A 353 -6.94 -16.12 -7.24
C PHE A 353 -6.37 -16.46 -8.62
N LEU A 354 -5.33 -15.75 -9.06
CA LEU A 354 -4.66 -16.04 -10.34
C LEU A 354 -3.93 -17.39 -10.32
N ASP A 355 -3.45 -17.86 -9.17
CA ASP A 355 -2.85 -19.19 -8.97
C ASP A 355 -3.91 -20.30 -8.83
N GLY A 356 -5.21 -19.96 -8.82
CA GLY A 356 -6.34 -20.91 -8.87
C GLY A 356 -7.06 -21.15 -7.55
N PHE A 357 -6.66 -20.52 -6.45
CA PHE A 357 -7.36 -20.62 -5.16
C PHE A 357 -8.73 -19.95 -5.21
N LYS A 358 -9.69 -20.52 -4.50
CA LYS A 358 -11.08 -20.04 -4.46
C LYS A 358 -11.33 -19.18 -3.23
N ASN A 359 -12.37 -18.34 -3.31
CA ASN A 359 -12.76 -17.47 -2.19
C ASN A 359 -13.01 -18.26 -0.89
N GLU A 360 -13.69 -19.40 -0.99
CA GLU A 360 -14.05 -20.26 0.15
C GLU A 360 -12.81 -20.80 0.88
N GLU A 361 -11.76 -21.14 0.14
CA GLU A 361 -10.49 -21.63 0.69
C GLU A 361 -9.78 -20.51 1.47
N ILE A 362 -9.67 -19.33 0.87
CA ILE A 362 -9.05 -18.17 1.51
C ILE A 362 -9.83 -17.75 2.76
N VAL A 363 -11.17 -17.68 2.66
CA VAL A 363 -12.05 -17.34 3.79
C VAL A 363 -11.91 -18.34 4.93
N SER A 364 -11.90 -19.65 4.63
CA SER A 364 -11.74 -20.71 5.63
C SER A 364 -10.42 -20.56 6.40
N LEU A 365 -9.31 -20.33 5.69
CA LEU A 365 -7.99 -20.14 6.31
C LEU A 365 -7.90 -18.83 7.10
N CYS A 366 -8.52 -17.75 6.63
CA CYS A 366 -8.63 -16.50 7.38
C CYS A 366 -9.40 -16.72 8.69
N GLN A 367 -10.50 -17.48 8.67
CA GLN A 367 -11.27 -17.81 9.87
C GLN A 367 -10.45 -18.63 10.88
N GLN A 368 -9.71 -19.65 10.42
CA GLN A 368 -8.84 -20.47 11.27
C GLN A 368 -7.75 -19.61 11.95
N ASN A 369 -7.08 -18.75 11.18
CA ASN A 369 -6.07 -17.84 11.74
C ASN A 369 -6.68 -16.84 12.72
N LEU A 370 -7.89 -16.34 12.44
CA LEU A 370 -8.62 -15.44 13.34
C LEU A 370 -8.96 -16.14 14.67
N GLU A 371 -9.39 -17.42 14.63
CA GLU A 371 -9.62 -18.22 15.82
C GLU A 371 -8.33 -18.38 16.67
N MET A 372 -7.20 -18.63 16.00
CA MET A 372 -5.91 -18.69 16.69
C MET A 372 -5.55 -17.34 17.34
N MET A 373 -5.75 -16.23 16.62
CA MET A 373 -5.52 -14.88 17.16
C MET A 373 -6.39 -14.62 18.41
N LYS A 374 -7.66 -15.01 18.39
CA LYS A 374 -8.58 -14.90 19.54
C LYS A 374 -8.10 -15.75 20.71
N GLY A 375 -7.70 -17.00 20.46
CA GLY A 375 -7.17 -17.90 21.48
C GLY A 375 -5.87 -17.41 22.13
N LEU A 376 -5.07 -16.63 21.40
CA LEU A 376 -3.83 -16.01 21.87
C LEU A 376 -4.02 -14.60 22.46
N GLY A 377 -5.26 -14.07 22.50
CA GLY A 377 -5.54 -12.72 23.00
C GLY A 377 -4.93 -11.60 22.14
N GLN A 378 -4.65 -11.87 20.87
CA GLN A 378 -4.10 -10.89 19.93
C GLN A 378 -5.15 -9.90 19.40
N ILE A 379 -6.42 -10.24 19.54
CA ILE A 379 -7.57 -9.36 19.29
C ILE A 379 -8.51 -9.44 20.49
N SER A 380 -9.27 -8.36 20.76
CA SER A 380 -10.23 -8.39 21.85
C SER A 380 -11.34 -9.40 21.51
N LEU A 381 -11.66 -10.27 22.46
CA LEU A 381 -12.94 -10.98 22.45
C LEU A 381 -14.03 -9.92 22.60
N GLU A 382 -15.05 -9.96 21.74
CA GLU A 382 -16.27 -9.18 22.03
C GLU A 382 -16.69 -9.49 23.47
N LYS A 383 -16.82 -8.46 24.29
CA LYS A 383 -17.70 -8.59 25.45
C LYS A 383 -19.09 -8.58 24.86
N ASP A 384 -19.72 -9.76 24.79
CA ASP A 384 -21.16 -9.86 24.56
C ASP A 384 -21.82 -8.97 25.60
N CYS A 385 -22.38 -7.84 25.13
CA CYS A 385 -23.29 -6.97 25.90
C CYS A 385 -24.70 -7.29 25.48
#